data_b18ea3ba631b5c3d14ad767e4b63d790
#
_entry.id   b18ea3ba631b5c3d14ad767e4b63d790
#
_cell.length_a   1.000
_cell.length_b   1.000
_cell.length_c   1.000
_cell.angle_alpha   90.00
_cell.angle_beta   90.00
_cell.angle_gamma   90.00
#
_symmetry.space_group_name_H-M   'P 1'
#
loop_
_entity.id
_entity.type
_entity.pdbx_description
1 polymer ?
#
loop_
_entity_poly.entity_id
_entity_poly.type
_entity_poly.pdbx_seq_one_letter_code
_entity_poly.pdbx_strand_id
1 'polypeptide(L)'
;IIIHTNQHYDYKMSKIFFQELNIPEPDYHLGIKSGTHAEQTGKGLISIEKVLLKEKPKALIVYGDVNSTLAGALAAVKLHIPVFHVESGCRSFDKTMPEEVNRIIIDNISDLLFCTEQSAYDNLISEGFNKNKIKLVGNTAIDTLSKITLSKIIKEDYYLCTLHRPFNVDNKDTLHKILSKLNKLNKKVIIPAHPRLKNNIISTYNNIEFIEPLGYLDFISFLKHSKGAISDSGGIQCEASFLNVPLLTLRPTTEHLVTLKRGNTLVNINQNFDFKPSKYIDTPFIWDGNASKRIVNIIKNYDT
;
A
#
# COMPACT_ATOMS: atom_id res chain seq x y z
N ILE A 1 0.79 12.37 18.87
CA ILE A 1 1.43 11.13 19.37
C ILE A 1 1.41 10.10 18.25
N ILE A 2 2.57 9.50 17.97
CA ILE A 2 2.75 8.47 16.97
C ILE A 2 3.00 7.13 17.66
N ILE A 3 2.19 6.11 17.34
CA ILE A 3 2.33 4.75 17.84
C ILE A 3 2.78 3.87 16.67
N HIS A 4 3.98 3.29 16.76
CA HIS A 4 4.50 2.35 15.79
C HIS A 4 4.45 0.93 16.35
N THR A 5 3.73 0.04 15.69
CA THR A 5 3.48 -1.32 16.20
C THR A 5 4.67 -2.26 16.00
N ASN A 6 5.61 -1.93 15.12
CA ASN A 6 6.76 -2.77 14.75
C ASN A 6 6.31 -4.18 14.30
N GLN A 7 5.25 -4.24 13.50
CA GLN A 7 4.70 -5.51 12.98
C GLN A 7 5.68 -6.21 12.01
N HIS A 8 6.51 -5.46 11.30
CA HIS A 8 7.50 -5.99 10.37
C HIS A 8 8.86 -6.19 11.03
N TYR A 9 9.52 -7.32 10.70
CA TYR A 9 10.69 -7.86 11.39
C TYR A 9 11.96 -7.03 11.23
N ASP A 10 12.11 -6.28 10.15
CA ASP A 10 13.36 -5.60 9.85
C ASP A 10 13.30 -4.11 10.26
N TYR A 11 13.77 -3.87 11.50
CA TYR A 11 13.95 -2.52 12.02
C TYR A 11 14.82 -1.64 11.09
N LYS A 12 15.81 -2.23 10.40
CA LYS A 12 16.67 -1.48 9.49
C LYS A 12 15.90 -1.01 8.25
N MET A 13 15.04 -1.86 7.68
CA MET A 13 14.20 -1.48 6.56
C MET A 13 13.16 -0.43 6.97
N SER A 14 12.54 -0.58 8.13
CA SER A 14 11.59 0.41 8.67
C SER A 14 12.27 1.76 8.94
N LYS A 15 13.47 1.76 9.55
CA LYS A 15 14.21 2.98 9.88
C LYS A 15 14.61 3.80 8.65
N ILE A 16 14.93 3.15 7.54
CA ILE A 16 15.24 3.84 6.28
C ILE A 16 14.05 4.72 5.85
N PHE A 17 12.81 4.23 5.92
CA PHE A 17 11.64 5.03 5.57
C PHE A 17 11.47 6.27 6.46
N PHE A 18 11.68 6.14 7.78
CA PHE A 18 11.62 7.30 8.68
C PHE A 18 12.66 8.34 8.31
N GLN A 19 13.89 7.92 7.99
CA GLN A 19 14.98 8.82 7.61
C GLN A 19 14.76 9.45 6.23
N GLU A 20 14.46 8.64 5.21
CA GLU A 20 14.29 9.13 3.83
C GLU A 20 13.09 10.07 3.68
N LEU A 21 12.02 9.84 4.42
CA LEU A 21 10.80 10.63 4.37
C LEU A 21 10.70 11.70 5.45
N ASN A 22 11.73 11.87 6.28
CA ASN A 22 11.75 12.81 7.41
C ASN A 22 10.52 12.65 8.33
N ILE A 23 10.10 11.39 8.57
CA ILE A 23 9.00 11.11 9.48
C ILE A 23 9.53 11.25 10.92
N PRO A 24 8.81 11.97 11.82
CA PRO A 24 9.21 12.06 13.22
C PRO A 24 9.32 10.67 13.85
N GLU A 25 10.29 10.50 14.76
CA GLU A 25 10.38 9.27 15.54
C GLU A 25 9.08 9.02 16.31
N PRO A 26 8.57 7.77 16.31
CA PRO A 26 7.38 7.42 17.07
C PRO A 26 7.56 7.62 18.58
N ASP A 27 6.53 8.14 19.24
CA ASP A 27 6.50 8.28 20.69
C ASP A 27 6.43 6.92 21.39
N TYR A 28 5.84 5.92 20.70
CA TYR A 28 5.69 4.56 21.22
C TYR A 28 6.09 3.52 20.17
N HIS A 29 6.99 2.61 20.56
CA HIS A 29 7.37 1.40 19.81
C HIS A 29 6.82 0.17 20.54
N LEU A 30 5.80 -0.50 19.99
CA LEU A 30 5.12 -1.59 20.69
C LEU A 30 5.80 -2.96 20.55
N GLY A 31 6.66 -3.14 19.56
CA GLY A 31 7.45 -4.37 19.37
C GLY A 31 6.60 -5.63 19.16
N ILE A 32 5.49 -5.55 18.44
CA ILE A 32 4.53 -6.66 18.26
C ILE A 32 5.16 -7.83 17.51
N LYS A 33 6.08 -7.55 16.57
CA LYS A 33 6.80 -8.55 15.76
C LYS A 33 5.90 -9.38 14.85
N SER A 34 6.51 -10.33 14.13
CA SER A 34 5.81 -11.30 13.29
C SER A 34 5.11 -12.36 14.14
N GLY A 35 4.03 -12.91 13.59
CA GLY A 35 3.24 -13.97 14.23
C GLY A 35 2.02 -14.29 13.35
N THR A 36 1.14 -15.13 13.85
CA THR A 36 -0.16 -15.37 13.22
C THR A 36 -0.99 -14.08 13.23
N HIS A 37 -2.02 -13.99 12.37
CA HIS A 37 -2.93 -12.84 12.36
C HIS A 37 -3.57 -12.62 13.74
N ALA A 38 -3.96 -13.70 14.44
CA ALA A 38 -4.54 -13.64 15.78
C ALA A 38 -3.54 -13.07 16.81
N GLU A 39 -2.29 -13.55 16.80
CA GLU A 39 -1.25 -13.06 17.71
C GLU A 39 -0.94 -11.58 17.48
N GLN A 40 -0.80 -11.16 16.22
CA GLN A 40 -0.53 -9.77 15.87
C GLN A 40 -1.67 -8.84 16.31
N THR A 41 -2.89 -9.21 15.97
CA THR A 41 -4.08 -8.42 16.33
C THR A 41 -4.27 -8.38 17.85
N GLY A 42 -4.17 -9.52 18.55
CA GLY A 42 -4.35 -9.59 20.00
C GLY A 42 -3.28 -8.83 20.79
N LYS A 43 -1.99 -9.02 20.46
CA LYS A 43 -0.89 -8.26 21.07
C LYS A 43 -1.00 -6.77 20.76
N GLY A 44 -1.38 -6.41 19.53
CA GLY A 44 -1.62 -5.05 19.11
C GLY A 44 -2.71 -4.38 19.93
N LEU A 45 -3.86 -5.04 20.05
CA LEU A 45 -5.00 -4.54 20.82
C LEU A 45 -4.62 -4.25 22.27
N ILE A 46 -4.01 -5.22 22.96
CA ILE A 46 -3.58 -5.07 24.37
C ILE A 46 -2.56 -3.95 24.55
N SER A 47 -1.61 -3.84 23.63
CA SER A 47 -0.53 -2.85 23.74
C SER A 47 -1.01 -1.42 23.42
N ILE A 48 -1.86 -1.27 22.39
CA ILE A 48 -2.44 0.02 22.02
C ILE A 48 -3.40 0.50 23.08
N GLU A 49 -4.25 -0.37 23.66
CA GLU A 49 -5.16 -0.02 24.75
C GLU A 49 -4.42 0.63 25.92
N LYS A 50 -3.26 0.08 26.35
CA LYS A 50 -2.44 0.66 27.42
C LYS A 50 -1.99 2.08 27.10
N VAL A 51 -1.60 2.34 25.84
CA VAL A 51 -1.20 3.68 25.40
C VAL A 51 -2.41 4.61 25.41
N LEU A 52 -3.56 4.19 24.88
CA LEU A 52 -4.78 5.01 24.84
C LEU A 52 -5.28 5.37 26.24
N LEU A 53 -5.23 4.44 27.19
CA LEU A 53 -5.59 4.71 28.61
C LEU A 53 -4.65 5.72 29.26
N LYS A 54 -3.36 5.70 28.92
CA LYS A 54 -2.37 6.64 29.43
C LYS A 54 -2.52 8.02 28.82
N GLU A 55 -2.60 8.09 27.49
CA GLU A 55 -2.56 9.34 26.73
C GLU A 55 -3.91 10.04 26.63
N LYS A 56 -5.00 9.30 26.76
CA LYS A 56 -6.39 9.80 26.70
C LYS A 56 -6.62 10.75 25.52
N PRO A 57 -6.32 10.31 24.27
CA PRO A 57 -6.42 11.18 23.11
C PRO A 57 -7.89 11.51 22.81
N LYS A 58 -8.15 12.64 22.18
CA LYS A 58 -9.49 13.03 21.71
C LYS A 58 -9.99 12.16 20.55
N ALA A 59 -9.09 11.61 19.76
CA ALA A 59 -9.40 10.68 18.66
C ALA A 59 -8.17 9.84 18.32
N LEU A 60 -8.38 8.70 17.68
CA LEU A 60 -7.35 7.87 17.10
C LEU A 60 -7.46 7.91 15.55
N ILE A 61 -6.36 8.22 14.87
CA ILE A 61 -6.26 8.10 13.42
C ILE A 61 -5.59 6.77 13.11
N VAL A 62 -6.22 5.96 12.26
CA VAL A 62 -5.68 4.69 11.75
C VAL A 62 -5.55 4.72 10.23
N TYR A 63 -4.54 4.01 9.70
CA TYR A 63 -4.21 4.01 8.26
C TYR A 63 -4.27 2.61 7.68
N GLY A 64 -4.90 2.48 6.50
CA GLY A 64 -4.93 1.23 5.73
C GLY A 64 -5.68 0.10 6.42
N ASP A 65 -5.23 -1.15 6.22
CA ASP A 65 -6.00 -2.35 6.48
C ASP A 65 -5.22 -3.51 7.13
N VAL A 66 -4.03 -3.23 7.66
CA VAL A 66 -3.22 -4.26 8.32
C VAL A 66 -3.75 -4.61 9.73
N ASN A 67 -3.26 -5.71 10.31
CA ASN A 67 -3.69 -6.17 11.63
C ASN A 67 -3.54 -5.11 12.73
N SER A 68 -2.51 -4.27 12.65
CA SER A 68 -2.30 -3.17 13.61
C SER A 68 -3.34 -2.06 13.47
N THR A 69 -3.84 -1.79 12.26
CA THR A 69 -4.93 -0.85 12.01
C THR A 69 -6.21 -1.33 12.68
N LEU A 70 -6.55 -2.60 12.46
CA LEU A 70 -7.72 -3.24 13.11
C LEU A 70 -7.59 -3.23 14.63
N ALA A 71 -6.43 -3.60 15.16
CA ALA A 71 -6.18 -3.63 16.60
C ALA A 71 -6.34 -2.24 17.24
N GLY A 72 -5.82 -1.19 16.58
CA GLY A 72 -5.97 0.19 17.04
C GLY A 72 -7.41 0.65 17.05
N ALA A 73 -8.15 0.43 15.97
CA ALA A 73 -9.54 0.80 15.87
C ALA A 73 -10.41 0.09 16.92
N LEU A 74 -10.21 -1.23 17.10
CA LEU A 74 -10.93 -2.00 18.12
C LEU A 74 -10.62 -1.54 19.55
N ALA A 75 -9.36 -1.23 19.87
CA ALA A 75 -8.99 -0.72 21.18
C ALA A 75 -9.64 0.63 21.45
N ALA A 76 -9.61 1.55 20.49
CA ALA A 76 -10.15 2.90 20.66
C ALA A 76 -11.67 2.89 20.82
N VAL A 77 -12.41 2.17 19.98
CA VAL A 77 -13.88 2.14 20.04
C VAL A 77 -14.39 1.56 21.35
N LYS A 78 -13.69 0.58 21.95
CA LYS A 78 -14.03 0.01 23.27
C LYS A 78 -13.79 0.98 24.42
N LEU A 79 -12.92 1.96 24.22
CA LEU A 79 -12.64 3.05 25.17
C LEU A 79 -13.47 4.31 24.87
N HIS A 80 -14.42 4.24 23.95
CA HIS A 80 -15.24 5.39 23.49
C HIS A 80 -14.38 6.55 22.91
N ILE A 81 -13.22 6.23 22.33
CA ILE A 81 -12.37 7.19 21.64
C ILE A 81 -12.75 7.16 20.16
N PRO A 82 -13.12 8.30 19.54
CA PRO A 82 -13.45 8.39 18.13
C PRO A 82 -12.34 7.86 17.23
N VAL A 83 -12.71 7.11 16.20
CA VAL A 83 -11.79 6.50 15.24
C VAL A 83 -11.94 7.16 13.88
N PHE A 84 -10.84 7.64 13.33
CA PHE A 84 -10.77 8.22 11.98
C PHE A 84 -9.94 7.32 11.09
N HIS A 85 -10.56 6.74 10.06
CA HIS A 85 -9.93 5.78 9.17
C HIS A 85 -9.48 6.45 7.87
N VAL A 86 -8.18 6.47 7.63
CA VAL A 86 -7.56 6.92 6.37
C VAL A 86 -7.36 5.72 5.46
N GLU A 87 -7.70 5.86 4.18
CA GLU A 87 -7.78 4.79 3.17
C GLU A 87 -9.00 3.88 3.35
N SER A 88 -10.11 4.47 3.76
CA SER A 88 -11.39 3.79 3.94
C SER A 88 -12.12 3.55 2.61
N GLY A 89 -13.04 2.57 2.59
CA GLY A 89 -13.91 2.28 1.47
C GLY A 89 -13.28 1.53 0.29
N CYS A 90 -11.98 1.27 0.32
CA CYS A 90 -11.32 0.40 -0.65
C CYS A 90 -11.88 -1.01 -0.53
N ARG A 91 -12.19 -1.69 -1.67
CA ARG A 91 -12.72 -3.06 -1.69
C ARG A 91 -12.08 -3.87 -2.79
N SER A 92 -11.59 -5.06 -2.43
CA SER A 92 -11.20 -6.10 -3.37
C SER A 92 -12.34 -7.08 -3.63
N PHE A 93 -13.37 -7.08 -2.76
CA PHE A 93 -14.48 -8.04 -2.73
C PHE A 93 -14.05 -9.50 -2.55
N ASP A 94 -12.81 -9.73 -2.13
CA ASP A 94 -12.24 -11.04 -1.87
C ASP A 94 -12.00 -11.24 -0.36
N LYS A 95 -12.96 -11.82 0.33
CA LYS A 95 -12.88 -12.09 1.79
C LYS A 95 -11.86 -13.18 2.17
N THR A 96 -11.20 -13.80 1.21
CA THR A 96 -10.05 -14.68 1.51
C THR A 96 -8.79 -13.89 1.84
N MET A 97 -8.77 -12.58 1.51
CA MET A 97 -7.72 -11.66 1.87
C MET A 97 -7.95 -11.14 3.30
N PRO A 98 -6.98 -11.32 4.22
CA PRO A 98 -7.08 -10.77 5.58
C PRO A 98 -7.29 -9.25 5.60
N GLU A 99 -6.68 -8.53 4.67
CA GLU A 99 -6.81 -7.09 4.52
C GLU A 99 -8.25 -6.67 4.19
N GLU A 100 -8.96 -7.46 3.36
CA GLU A 100 -10.37 -7.16 3.04
C GLU A 100 -11.26 -7.30 4.27
N VAL A 101 -11.03 -8.34 5.07
CA VAL A 101 -11.75 -8.53 6.34
C VAL A 101 -11.49 -7.37 7.28
N ASN A 102 -10.22 -6.98 7.42
CA ASN A 102 -9.81 -5.88 8.29
C ASN A 102 -10.49 -4.57 7.88
N ARG A 103 -10.43 -4.17 6.60
CA ARG A 103 -10.97 -2.87 6.15
C ARG A 103 -12.47 -2.76 6.32
N ILE A 104 -13.21 -3.85 6.07
CA ILE A 104 -14.65 -3.89 6.29
C ILE A 104 -14.98 -3.65 7.77
N ILE A 105 -14.26 -4.29 8.68
CA ILE A 105 -14.49 -4.13 10.12
C ILE A 105 -14.12 -2.71 10.57
N ILE A 106 -12.96 -2.20 10.15
CA ILE A 106 -12.47 -0.86 10.54
C ILE A 106 -13.44 0.21 10.04
N ASP A 107 -13.90 0.13 8.80
CA ASP A 107 -14.87 1.09 8.25
C ASP A 107 -16.15 1.12 9.09
N ASN A 108 -16.66 -0.05 9.49
CA ASN A 108 -17.92 -0.16 10.26
C ASN A 108 -17.84 0.45 11.66
N ILE A 109 -16.66 0.46 12.29
CA ILE A 109 -16.49 0.97 13.65
C ILE A 109 -15.90 2.39 13.71
N SER A 110 -15.65 3.01 12.55
CA SER A 110 -15.04 4.35 12.46
C SER A 110 -16.08 5.47 12.44
N ASP A 111 -15.70 6.62 13.00
CA ASP A 111 -16.54 7.83 13.05
C ASP A 111 -16.36 8.71 11.83
N LEU A 112 -15.14 8.78 11.26
CA LEU A 112 -14.85 9.43 9.99
C LEU A 112 -14.13 8.45 9.05
N LEU A 113 -14.52 8.51 7.77
CA LEU A 113 -14.07 7.64 6.71
C LEU A 113 -13.44 8.50 5.60
N PHE A 114 -12.10 8.47 5.51
CA PHE A 114 -11.34 9.26 4.55
C PHE A 114 -11.02 8.41 3.31
N CYS A 115 -11.78 8.61 2.23
CA CYS A 115 -11.63 7.86 0.99
C CYS A 115 -10.52 8.44 0.11
N THR A 116 -9.70 7.55 -0.46
CA THR A 116 -8.60 7.92 -1.35
C THR A 116 -9.05 8.21 -2.77
N GLU A 117 -10.18 7.67 -3.20
CA GLU A 117 -10.68 7.70 -4.57
C GLU A 117 -12.21 7.60 -4.62
N GLN A 118 -12.79 7.95 -5.77
CA GLN A 118 -14.25 7.98 -5.94
C GLN A 118 -14.87 6.58 -5.77
N SER A 119 -14.24 5.52 -6.26
CA SER A 119 -14.75 4.15 -6.11
C SER A 119 -14.84 3.72 -4.64
N ALA A 120 -13.89 4.15 -3.80
CA ALA A 120 -13.93 3.90 -2.37
C ALA A 120 -15.10 4.62 -1.69
N TYR A 121 -15.36 5.86 -2.09
CA TYR A 121 -16.53 6.62 -1.65
C TYR A 121 -17.84 5.94 -2.07
N ASP A 122 -17.94 5.52 -3.34
CA ASP A 122 -19.13 4.89 -3.91
C ASP A 122 -19.41 3.52 -3.23
N ASN A 123 -18.37 2.76 -2.90
CA ASN A 123 -18.50 1.51 -2.14
C ASN A 123 -19.19 1.74 -0.80
N LEU A 124 -18.72 2.71 0.00
CA LEU A 124 -19.31 3.02 1.30
C LEU A 124 -20.77 3.51 1.17
N ILE A 125 -21.08 4.31 0.16
CA ILE A 125 -22.47 4.72 -0.10
C ILE A 125 -23.33 3.49 -0.41
N SER A 126 -22.85 2.58 -1.26
CA SER A 126 -23.61 1.36 -1.64
C SER A 126 -23.78 0.39 -0.48
N GLU A 127 -22.84 0.39 0.47
CA GLU A 127 -22.90 -0.40 1.71
C GLU A 127 -23.79 0.24 2.80
N GLY A 128 -24.37 1.43 2.52
CA GLY A 128 -25.33 2.08 3.42
C GLY A 128 -24.71 2.96 4.50
N PHE A 129 -23.43 3.31 4.39
CA PHE A 129 -22.79 4.21 5.35
C PHE A 129 -23.37 5.63 5.29
N ASN A 130 -23.42 6.29 6.45
CA ASN A 130 -23.87 7.67 6.54
C ASN A 130 -22.93 8.61 5.74
N LYS A 131 -23.48 9.28 4.73
CA LYS A 131 -22.75 10.20 3.85
C LYS A 131 -21.98 11.29 4.61
N ASN A 132 -22.47 11.73 5.77
CA ASN A 132 -21.81 12.76 6.56
C ASN A 132 -20.47 12.28 7.16
N LYS A 133 -20.30 10.98 7.39
CA LYS A 133 -19.06 10.38 7.86
C LYS A 133 -18.03 10.18 6.75
N ILE A 134 -18.43 10.13 5.48
CA ILE A 134 -17.57 9.81 4.34
C ILE A 134 -16.97 11.10 3.76
N LYS A 135 -15.65 11.13 3.61
CA LYS A 135 -14.93 12.29 3.08
C LYS A 135 -13.98 11.83 1.97
N LEU A 136 -14.21 12.32 0.75
CA LEU A 136 -13.29 12.10 -0.35
C LEU A 136 -12.12 13.07 -0.23
N VAL A 137 -10.93 12.57 0.10
CA VAL A 137 -9.76 13.41 0.46
C VAL A 137 -8.55 13.23 -0.46
N GLY A 138 -8.47 12.11 -1.17
CA GLY A 138 -7.29 11.74 -1.96
C GLY A 138 -6.35 10.80 -1.17
N ASN A 139 -5.23 10.45 -1.78
CA ASN A 139 -4.30 9.45 -1.26
C ASN A 139 -3.09 10.10 -0.57
N THR A 140 -2.90 9.85 0.71
CA THR A 140 -1.79 10.41 1.51
C THR A 140 -0.41 9.92 1.08
N ALA A 141 -0.30 8.71 0.50
CA ALA A 141 0.95 8.24 -0.08
C ALA A 141 1.37 9.11 -1.29
N ILE A 142 0.39 9.62 -2.05
CA ILE A 142 0.65 10.54 -3.15
C ILE A 142 1.10 11.91 -2.65
N ASP A 143 0.64 12.36 -1.49
CA ASP A 143 1.15 13.60 -0.88
C ASP A 143 2.66 13.50 -0.61
N THR A 144 3.10 12.35 -0.12
CA THR A 144 4.52 12.06 0.09
C THR A 144 5.26 12.03 -1.24
N LEU A 145 4.76 11.23 -2.20
CA LEU A 145 5.38 11.07 -3.51
C LEU A 145 5.50 12.39 -4.29
N SER A 146 4.51 13.27 -4.19
CA SER A 146 4.50 14.57 -4.86
C SER A 146 5.60 15.53 -4.37
N LYS A 147 6.15 15.29 -3.18
CA LYS A 147 7.20 16.12 -2.55
C LYS A 147 8.59 15.54 -2.71
N ILE A 148 8.72 14.32 -3.22
CA ILE A 148 10.01 13.66 -3.39
C ILE A 148 10.78 14.31 -4.54
N THR A 149 12.02 14.70 -4.26
CA THR A 149 12.99 15.06 -5.28
C THR A 149 13.75 13.79 -5.69
N LEU A 150 13.56 13.35 -6.93
CA LEU A 150 14.24 12.16 -7.45
C LEU A 150 15.73 12.42 -7.63
N SER A 151 16.55 11.61 -7.00
CA SER A 151 18.02 11.82 -6.92
C SER A 151 18.81 11.20 -8.07
N LYS A 152 18.25 10.20 -8.77
CA LYS A 152 18.96 9.46 -9.81
C LYS A 152 18.22 9.51 -11.13
N ILE A 153 18.93 9.90 -12.20
CA ILE A 153 18.46 9.73 -13.58
C ILE A 153 19.05 8.42 -14.10
N ILE A 154 18.20 7.46 -14.37
CA ILE A 154 18.59 6.18 -14.97
C ILE A 154 18.32 6.28 -16.46
N LYS A 155 19.40 6.17 -17.27
CA LYS A 155 19.31 6.38 -18.73
C LYS A 155 19.03 5.13 -19.55
N GLU A 156 19.00 3.96 -18.90
CA GLU A 156 18.77 2.69 -19.59
C GLU A 156 17.27 2.44 -19.84
N ASP A 157 16.96 1.70 -20.90
CA ASP A 157 15.61 1.25 -21.22
C ASP A 157 15.34 -0.10 -20.55
N TYR A 158 14.57 -0.12 -19.47
CA TYR A 158 14.25 -1.33 -18.70
C TYR A 158 12.80 -1.36 -18.25
N TYR A 159 12.36 -2.55 -17.81
CA TYR A 159 11.17 -2.76 -17.02
C TYR A 159 11.57 -3.00 -15.56
N LEU A 160 10.80 -2.43 -14.62
CA LEU A 160 10.97 -2.70 -13.19
C LEU A 160 10.02 -3.80 -12.76
N CYS A 161 10.51 -4.81 -12.01
CA CYS A 161 9.62 -5.85 -11.49
C CYS A 161 9.81 -6.01 -9.98
N THR A 162 8.68 -6.13 -9.25
CA THR A 162 8.69 -6.48 -7.82
C THR A 162 7.67 -7.57 -7.54
N LEU A 163 8.11 -8.60 -6.81
CA LEU A 163 7.28 -9.75 -6.42
C LEU A 163 7.51 -10.05 -4.94
N HIS A 164 6.43 -10.12 -4.17
CA HIS A 164 6.50 -10.41 -2.73
C HIS A 164 5.29 -11.20 -2.20
N ARG A 165 4.19 -11.30 -2.98
CA ARG A 165 3.01 -12.06 -2.54
C ARG A 165 3.30 -13.55 -2.49
N PRO A 166 2.90 -14.27 -1.40
CA PRO A 166 3.17 -15.69 -1.23
C PRO A 166 2.77 -16.55 -2.44
N PHE A 167 1.61 -16.29 -3.01
CA PHE A 167 1.09 -17.06 -4.16
C PHE A 167 1.96 -16.92 -5.43
N ASN A 168 2.76 -15.84 -5.56
CA ASN A 168 3.68 -15.64 -6.69
C ASN A 168 5.10 -16.14 -6.41
N VAL A 169 5.56 -16.07 -5.14
CA VAL A 169 6.98 -16.28 -4.82
C VAL A 169 7.28 -17.57 -4.05
N ASP A 170 6.31 -18.15 -3.31
CA ASP A 170 6.57 -19.32 -2.48
C ASP A 170 6.58 -20.63 -3.26
N ASN A 171 5.78 -20.73 -4.33
CA ASN A 171 5.80 -21.87 -5.22
C ASN A 171 6.85 -21.65 -6.32
N LYS A 172 7.89 -22.50 -6.33
CA LYS A 172 9.02 -22.40 -7.27
C LYS A 172 8.60 -22.50 -8.73
N ASP A 173 7.61 -23.35 -9.05
CA ASP A 173 7.14 -23.52 -10.43
C ASP A 173 6.38 -22.27 -10.91
N THR A 174 5.57 -21.69 -10.03
CA THR A 174 4.87 -20.42 -10.29
C THR A 174 5.87 -19.30 -10.53
N LEU A 175 6.83 -19.15 -9.63
CA LEU A 175 7.88 -18.13 -9.76
C LEU A 175 8.69 -18.34 -11.04
N HIS A 176 9.11 -19.59 -11.34
CA HIS A 176 9.83 -19.92 -12.57
C HIS A 176 9.04 -19.54 -13.83
N LYS A 177 7.73 -19.81 -13.87
CA LYS A 177 6.86 -19.41 -14.99
C LYS A 177 6.82 -17.88 -15.14
N ILE A 178 6.70 -17.13 -14.04
CA ILE A 178 6.72 -15.66 -14.08
C ILE A 178 8.06 -15.18 -14.61
N LEU A 179 9.18 -15.62 -14.04
CA LEU A 179 10.53 -15.21 -14.45
C LEU A 179 10.83 -15.59 -15.90
N SER A 180 10.37 -16.76 -16.36
CA SER A 180 10.51 -17.17 -17.77
C SER A 180 9.76 -16.25 -18.73
N LYS A 181 8.60 -15.70 -18.33
CA LYS A 181 7.88 -14.71 -19.14
C LYS A 181 8.58 -13.36 -19.12
N LEU A 182 9.06 -12.92 -17.97
CA LEU A 182 9.85 -11.68 -17.83
C LEU A 182 11.11 -11.74 -18.70
N ASN A 183 11.79 -12.89 -18.72
CA ASN A 183 13.00 -13.10 -19.50
C ASN A 183 12.79 -12.98 -21.03
N LYS A 184 11.55 -13.11 -21.51
CA LYS A 184 11.17 -12.99 -22.93
C LYS A 184 10.76 -11.58 -23.34
N LEU A 185 10.72 -10.63 -22.40
CA LEU A 185 10.39 -9.23 -22.72
C LEU A 185 11.49 -8.61 -23.60
N ASN A 186 11.09 -7.61 -24.38
CA ASN A 186 11.98 -6.92 -25.34
C ASN A 186 12.95 -5.91 -24.68
N LYS A 187 12.88 -5.73 -23.38
CA LYS A 187 13.78 -4.88 -22.60
C LYS A 187 14.25 -5.63 -21.37
N LYS A 188 15.43 -5.27 -20.89
CA LYS A 188 15.98 -5.76 -19.62
C LYS A 188 14.98 -5.58 -18.48
N VAL A 189 14.88 -6.56 -17.60
CA VAL A 189 14.02 -6.49 -16.40
C VAL A 189 14.91 -6.37 -15.18
N ILE A 190 14.73 -5.31 -14.42
CA ILE A 190 15.43 -5.11 -13.14
C ILE A 190 14.51 -5.53 -11.99
N ILE A 191 15.01 -6.40 -11.12
CA ILE A 191 14.27 -6.91 -9.97
C ILE A 191 15.03 -6.64 -8.69
N PRO A 192 14.63 -5.66 -7.86
CA PRO A 192 15.08 -5.54 -6.48
C PRO A 192 14.62 -6.78 -5.71
N ALA A 193 15.54 -7.68 -5.38
CA ALA A 193 15.21 -9.02 -4.92
C ALA A 193 15.38 -9.17 -3.40
N HIS A 194 14.26 -9.24 -2.69
CA HIS A 194 14.22 -9.62 -1.28
C HIS A 194 14.76 -11.06 -1.08
N PRO A 195 15.38 -11.40 0.05
CA PRO A 195 15.91 -12.75 0.33
C PRO A 195 14.90 -13.87 0.07
N ARG A 196 13.62 -13.67 0.40
CA ARG A 196 12.54 -14.65 0.11
C ARG A 196 12.43 -14.99 -1.38
N LEU A 197 12.57 -13.99 -2.24
CA LEU A 197 12.57 -14.20 -3.69
C LEU A 197 13.86 -14.92 -4.12
N LYS A 198 15.03 -14.42 -3.69
CA LYS A 198 16.34 -14.98 -4.06
C LYS A 198 16.44 -16.47 -3.75
N ASN A 199 15.91 -16.92 -2.62
CA ASN A 199 15.99 -18.33 -2.18
C ASN A 199 15.15 -19.28 -3.04
N ASN A 200 14.20 -18.78 -3.83
CA ASN A 200 13.30 -19.58 -4.66
C ASN A 200 13.66 -19.54 -6.15
N ILE A 201 14.71 -18.81 -6.54
CA ILE A 201 15.20 -18.78 -7.92
C ILE A 201 15.95 -20.08 -8.22
N ILE A 202 15.48 -20.82 -9.24
CA ILE A 202 16.02 -22.14 -9.60
C ILE A 202 16.77 -22.16 -10.94
N SER A 203 16.86 -21.04 -11.64
CA SER A 203 17.46 -20.93 -12.98
C SER A 203 18.13 -19.57 -13.17
N THR A 204 19.00 -19.50 -14.17
CA THR A 204 19.56 -18.24 -14.67
C THR A 204 18.70 -17.64 -15.77
N TYR A 205 18.65 -16.31 -15.84
CA TYR A 205 17.84 -15.56 -16.80
C TYR A 205 18.69 -14.46 -17.42
N ASN A 206 18.90 -14.49 -18.75
CA ASN A 206 19.82 -13.58 -19.42
C ASN A 206 19.32 -12.13 -19.51
N ASN A 207 17.97 -11.96 -19.50
CA ASN A 207 17.35 -10.63 -19.63
C ASN A 207 16.84 -10.08 -18.28
N ILE A 208 17.15 -10.75 -17.16
CA ILE A 208 16.76 -10.33 -15.82
C ILE A 208 18.01 -10.00 -15.01
N GLU A 209 18.02 -8.82 -14.41
CA GLU A 209 19.02 -8.42 -13.43
C GLU A 209 18.40 -8.35 -12.05
N PHE A 210 18.92 -9.17 -11.14
CA PHE A 210 18.56 -9.12 -9.73
C PHE A 210 19.52 -8.19 -9.00
N ILE A 211 18.97 -7.13 -8.41
CA ILE A 211 19.72 -6.16 -7.61
C ILE A 211 19.38 -6.29 -6.13
N GLU A 212 20.16 -5.65 -5.27
CA GLU A 212 19.82 -5.56 -3.85
C GLU A 212 18.53 -4.76 -3.62
N PRO A 213 17.80 -5.03 -2.53
CA PRO A 213 16.63 -4.25 -2.15
C PRO A 213 16.96 -2.76 -2.11
N LEU A 214 16.07 -1.95 -2.66
CA LEU A 214 16.22 -0.50 -2.74
C LEU A 214 15.51 0.18 -1.56
N GLY A 215 16.04 1.31 -1.10
CA GLY A 215 15.30 2.27 -0.30
C GLY A 215 14.15 2.90 -1.12
N TYR A 216 13.24 3.58 -0.43
CA TYR A 216 12.03 4.11 -1.07
C TYR A 216 12.35 5.13 -2.17
N LEU A 217 13.23 6.08 -1.90
CA LEU A 217 13.60 7.12 -2.86
C LEU A 217 14.27 6.56 -4.12
N ASP A 218 15.19 5.61 -3.94
CA ASP A 218 15.83 4.91 -5.06
C ASP A 218 14.79 4.09 -5.84
N PHE A 219 13.90 3.38 -5.14
CA PHE A 219 12.84 2.60 -5.78
C PHE A 219 11.92 3.48 -6.64
N ILE A 220 11.48 4.62 -6.12
CA ILE A 220 10.64 5.57 -6.88
C ILE A 220 11.40 6.15 -8.09
N SER A 221 12.71 6.40 -7.95
CA SER A 221 13.56 6.79 -9.09
C SER A 221 13.59 5.71 -10.17
N PHE A 222 13.80 4.43 -9.79
CA PHE A 222 13.74 3.31 -10.72
C PHE A 222 12.36 3.18 -11.38
N LEU A 223 11.28 3.30 -10.60
CA LEU A 223 9.92 3.25 -11.14
C LEU A 223 9.67 4.35 -12.16
N LYS A 224 10.00 5.59 -11.83
CA LYS A 224 9.78 6.77 -12.70
C LYS A 224 10.50 6.69 -14.03
N HIS A 225 11.72 6.14 -14.06
CA HIS A 225 12.53 6.04 -15.27
C HIS A 225 12.33 4.74 -16.05
N SER A 226 11.57 3.78 -15.51
CA SER A 226 11.23 2.55 -16.22
C SER A 226 10.30 2.80 -17.41
N LYS A 227 10.33 1.92 -18.39
CA LYS A 227 9.37 1.91 -19.53
C LYS A 227 8.04 1.24 -19.17
N GLY A 228 7.97 0.66 -17.99
CA GLY A 228 6.81 0.02 -17.39
C GLY A 228 7.23 -0.80 -16.20
N ALA A 229 6.27 -1.19 -15.39
CA ALA A 229 6.51 -2.01 -14.21
C ALA A 229 5.62 -3.25 -14.18
N ILE A 230 6.10 -4.30 -13.51
CA ILE A 230 5.35 -5.52 -13.22
C ILE A 230 5.37 -5.68 -11.69
N SER A 231 4.21 -5.82 -11.05
CA SER A 231 4.17 -5.94 -9.59
C SER A 231 2.95 -6.68 -9.09
N ASP A 232 3.06 -7.24 -7.88
CA ASP A 232 1.93 -7.78 -7.11
C ASP A 232 1.57 -6.90 -5.89
N SER A 233 2.20 -5.72 -5.77
CA SER A 233 1.98 -4.76 -4.69
C SER A 233 0.73 -3.90 -4.91
N GLY A 234 -0.02 -3.63 -3.82
CA GLY A 234 -1.11 -2.65 -3.82
C GLY A 234 -0.60 -1.22 -3.98
N GLY A 235 0.37 -0.80 -3.15
CA GLY A 235 0.90 0.58 -3.14
C GLY A 235 1.50 1.02 -4.47
N ILE A 236 2.27 0.15 -5.13
CA ILE A 236 2.91 0.45 -6.43
C ILE A 236 1.87 0.79 -7.51
N GLN A 237 0.65 0.27 -7.43
CA GLN A 237 -0.42 0.64 -8.37
C GLN A 237 -0.72 2.14 -8.33
N CYS A 238 -0.81 2.70 -7.12
CA CYS A 238 -1.04 4.12 -6.92
C CYS A 238 0.17 4.95 -7.36
N GLU A 239 1.37 4.54 -6.99
CA GLU A 239 2.62 5.22 -7.34
C GLU A 239 2.88 5.23 -8.85
N ALA A 240 2.74 4.08 -9.52
CA ALA A 240 2.90 3.97 -10.97
C ALA A 240 1.86 4.82 -11.72
N SER A 241 0.59 4.79 -11.26
CA SER A 241 -0.47 5.61 -11.85
C SER A 241 -0.20 7.10 -11.71
N PHE A 242 0.29 7.56 -10.56
CA PHE A 242 0.65 8.96 -10.33
C PHE A 242 1.85 9.40 -11.18
N LEU A 243 2.86 8.53 -11.29
CA LEU A 243 4.06 8.78 -12.09
C LEU A 243 3.85 8.59 -13.60
N ASN A 244 2.66 8.19 -14.03
CA ASN A 244 2.33 7.85 -15.42
C ASN A 244 3.21 6.73 -15.99
N VAL A 245 3.51 5.71 -15.17
CA VAL A 245 4.25 4.50 -15.57
C VAL A 245 3.26 3.38 -15.85
N PRO A 246 3.27 2.74 -17.05
CA PRO A 246 2.44 1.58 -17.33
C PRO A 246 2.73 0.45 -16.35
N LEU A 247 1.68 -0.18 -15.79
CA LEU A 247 1.84 -1.24 -14.80
C LEU A 247 1.06 -2.48 -15.21
N LEU A 248 1.71 -3.64 -15.11
CA LEU A 248 1.07 -4.96 -15.12
C LEU A 248 1.00 -5.47 -13.68
N THR A 249 -0.20 -5.57 -13.15
CA THR A 249 -0.42 -6.06 -11.79
C THR A 249 -0.72 -7.55 -11.81
N LEU A 250 0.18 -8.37 -11.24
CA LEU A 250 0.07 -9.82 -11.12
C LEU A 250 -0.86 -10.22 -9.98
N ARG A 251 -2.13 -9.89 -10.12
CA ARG A 251 -3.21 -10.16 -9.16
C ARG A 251 -4.53 -10.42 -9.87
N PRO A 252 -5.42 -11.25 -9.31
CA PRO A 252 -6.78 -11.45 -9.86
C PRO A 252 -7.67 -10.23 -9.66
N THR A 253 -7.50 -9.48 -8.59
CA THR A 253 -8.31 -8.31 -8.20
C THR A 253 -7.45 -7.16 -7.71
N THR A 254 -8.04 -5.97 -7.62
CA THR A 254 -7.42 -4.80 -6.98
C THR A 254 -8.45 -4.01 -6.20
N GLU A 255 -8.02 -3.49 -5.08
CA GLU A 255 -8.74 -2.51 -4.25
C GLU A 255 -8.67 -1.08 -4.81
N HIS A 256 -7.71 -0.80 -5.71
CA HIS A 256 -7.47 0.54 -6.30
C HIS A 256 -8.01 0.63 -7.73
N LEU A 257 -9.34 0.63 -7.88
CA LEU A 257 -10.00 0.60 -9.19
C LEU A 257 -9.66 1.80 -10.09
N VAL A 258 -9.35 2.96 -9.51
CA VAL A 258 -8.94 4.15 -10.25
C VAL A 258 -7.68 3.90 -11.08
N THR A 259 -6.78 3.05 -10.62
CA THR A 259 -5.51 2.75 -11.30
C THR A 259 -5.72 2.04 -12.64
N LEU A 260 -6.79 1.24 -12.78
CA LEU A 260 -7.14 0.54 -14.02
C LEU A 260 -7.46 1.51 -15.17
N LYS A 261 -7.87 2.74 -14.84
CA LYS A 261 -8.10 3.82 -15.80
C LYS A 261 -6.85 4.65 -16.08
N ARG A 262 -5.72 4.33 -15.40
CA ARG A 262 -4.49 5.12 -15.41
C ARG A 262 -3.25 4.26 -15.68
N GLY A 263 -3.35 3.33 -16.62
CA GLY A 263 -2.22 2.56 -17.10
C GLY A 263 -1.91 1.29 -16.32
N ASN A 264 -2.71 0.93 -15.31
CA ASN A 264 -2.62 -0.35 -14.65
C ASN A 264 -3.48 -1.39 -15.37
N THR A 265 -2.95 -2.60 -15.55
CA THR A 265 -3.66 -3.75 -16.13
C THR A 265 -3.48 -4.96 -15.23
N LEU A 266 -4.58 -5.57 -14.79
CA LEU A 266 -4.52 -6.83 -14.07
C LEU A 266 -4.14 -7.96 -15.05
N VAL A 267 -3.16 -8.74 -14.66
CA VAL A 267 -2.69 -9.89 -15.43
C VAL A 267 -2.53 -11.11 -14.54
N ASN A 268 -2.76 -12.29 -15.10
CA ASN A 268 -2.45 -13.54 -14.42
C ASN A 268 -1.26 -14.25 -15.10
N ILE A 269 -0.74 -15.27 -14.43
CA ILE A 269 0.44 -16.00 -14.87
C ILE A 269 0.28 -16.67 -16.25
N ASN A 270 -0.94 -16.93 -16.72
CA ASN A 270 -1.18 -17.58 -18.00
C ASN A 270 -1.26 -16.60 -19.17
N GLN A 271 -1.43 -15.30 -18.90
CA GLN A 271 -1.48 -14.25 -19.92
C GLN A 271 -0.08 -13.80 -20.33
N ASN A 272 0.06 -13.22 -21.52
CA ASN A 272 1.28 -12.55 -21.94
C ASN A 272 1.46 -11.24 -21.16
N PHE A 273 2.72 -10.87 -20.92
CA PHE A 273 3.06 -9.61 -20.27
C PHE A 273 3.27 -8.53 -21.34
N ASP A 274 2.15 -8.06 -21.91
CA ASP A 274 2.16 -7.06 -22.98
C ASP A 274 1.83 -5.67 -22.42
N PHE A 275 2.80 -4.78 -22.47
CA PHE A 275 2.56 -3.37 -22.14
C PHE A 275 1.82 -2.71 -23.30
N LYS A 276 0.53 -2.49 -23.10
CA LYS A 276 -0.27 -1.70 -24.05
C LYS A 276 -0.01 -0.21 -23.83
N PRO A 277 0.02 0.63 -24.88
CA PRO A 277 -0.02 2.07 -24.68
C PRO A 277 -1.23 2.43 -23.83
N SER A 278 -0.99 2.90 -22.62
CA SER A 278 -2.08 3.28 -21.72
C SER A 278 -2.73 4.56 -22.24
N LYS A 279 -3.99 4.48 -22.61
CA LYS A 279 -4.80 5.68 -22.71
C LYS A 279 -5.13 6.11 -21.29
N TYR A 280 -4.39 7.10 -20.78
CA TYR A 280 -4.75 7.75 -19.54
C TYR A 280 -6.09 8.46 -19.76
N ILE A 281 -7.13 7.96 -19.13
CA ILE A 281 -8.44 8.61 -19.16
C ILE A 281 -8.37 9.76 -18.16
N ASP A 282 -8.56 10.97 -18.64
CA ASP A 282 -8.63 12.18 -17.82
C ASP A 282 -9.92 12.15 -16.99
N THR A 283 -9.87 11.55 -15.83
CA THR A 283 -10.98 11.58 -14.88
C THR A 283 -10.66 12.57 -13.77
N PRO A 284 -11.65 13.25 -13.16
CA PRO A 284 -11.44 14.12 -12.01
C PRO A 284 -10.67 13.36 -10.95
N PHE A 285 -9.42 13.76 -10.75
CA PHE A 285 -8.47 12.97 -10.01
C PHE A 285 -7.97 13.76 -8.80
N ILE A 286 -8.38 13.34 -7.63
CA ILE A 286 -8.12 14.03 -6.37
C ILE A 286 -6.73 13.75 -5.79
N TRP A 287 -5.85 13.02 -6.52
CA TRP A 287 -4.48 12.72 -6.10
C TRP A 287 -3.54 13.89 -6.47
N ASP A 288 -3.74 15.01 -5.83
CA ASP A 288 -3.07 16.29 -6.11
C ASP A 288 -2.01 16.70 -5.08
N GLY A 289 -1.66 15.78 -4.17
CA GLY A 289 -0.67 16.03 -3.12
C GLY A 289 -1.20 16.86 -1.92
N ASN A 290 -2.53 16.96 -1.76
CA ASN A 290 -3.15 17.74 -0.68
C ASN A 290 -4.13 16.93 0.19
N ALA A 291 -4.10 15.60 0.15
CA ALA A 291 -4.98 14.75 0.94
C ALA A 291 -4.83 15.02 2.45
N SER A 292 -3.59 15.05 2.94
CA SER A 292 -3.29 15.30 4.36
C SER A 292 -3.82 16.66 4.83
N LYS A 293 -3.73 17.71 3.99
CA LYS A 293 -4.29 19.03 4.33
C LYS A 293 -5.81 18.98 4.49
N ARG A 294 -6.50 18.24 3.59
CA ARG A 294 -7.96 18.06 3.68
C ARG A 294 -8.34 17.32 4.95
N ILE A 295 -7.64 16.22 5.25
CA ILE A 295 -7.85 15.42 6.47
C ILE A 295 -7.69 16.31 7.71
N VAL A 296 -6.58 17.02 7.83
CA VAL A 296 -6.31 17.91 8.99
C VAL A 296 -7.39 18.97 9.13
N ASN A 297 -7.83 19.60 8.04
CA ASN A 297 -8.89 20.61 8.09
C ASN A 297 -10.23 20.02 8.56
N ILE A 298 -10.58 18.81 8.14
CA ILE A 298 -11.80 18.11 8.58
C ILE A 298 -11.70 17.78 10.07
N ILE A 299 -10.57 17.23 10.51
CA ILE A 299 -10.36 16.86 11.92
C ILE A 299 -10.41 18.09 12.85
N LYS A 300 -9.82 19.22 12.44
CA LYS A 300 -9.88 20.46 13.22
C LYS A 300 -11.29 20.99 13.48
N ASN A 301 -12.22 20.65 12.58
CA ASN A 301 -13.63 21.08 12.65
C ASN A 301 -14.54 19.93 13.13
N TYR A 302 -13.96 18.85 13.64
CA TYR A 302 -14.73 17.75 14.20
C TYR A 302 -15.03 18.05 15.67
N ASP A 303 -16.31 18.25 15.99
CA ASP A 303 -16.78 18.43 17.34
C ASP A 303 -16.81 17.06 18.04
N THR A 304 -15.97 16.88 19.06
CA THR A 304 -15.87 15.67 19.89
C THR A 304 -16.82 15.75 21.08
#